data_9b607ed3f6498fb98c301da433d24add
#
_entry.id   9b607ed3f6498fb98c301da433d24add
#
_cell.length_a   1.000
_cell.length_b   1.000
_cell.length_c   1.000
_cell.angle_alpha   90.00
_cell.angle_beta   90.00
_cell.angle_gamma   90.00
#
_symmetry.space_group_name_H-M   'P 1'
#
loop_
_entity.id
_entity.type
_entity.pdbx_description
1 polymer ?
#
loop_
_entity_poly.entity_id
_entity_poly.type
_entity_poly.pdbx_seq_one_letter_code
_entity_poly.pdbx_strand_id
1 'polypeptide(L)'
;MVSDMGKNDLTTGNPFTSLLKFAVPVILGNLFQLFYTLADSVIVGKTLGSDALAAVGSTSIIIYFVFCFINGFTGGFGICLGQAFGAKDESGMRKSIAVSIILCIFFTVILTLICGLFSHSFITLMRIPHDISKDAYSYMFVVLMGTGATVFYNMISNILRALGDSKTPLYFLIVSSVLNILLDILFIIPFKMGVAGAAWATILSQFLSALLSLFMGVKKFEILHLHRTDFKNLKKAIIRHLKTGFPMGFQMSVMCIGQLAMQTVVNSMGTSAVAGYTAASKADQLSVLVNNAMMTAISNYVAQNFGAGNYERIKQGVRASLIQTELFNLIMCIGIIVLRHPIVRLFLTKPSHTIYHYSDMYLTVVAPFYFILGLLAVYRTTIQSMQNGRAPFIACIIELVMRLAATLGLSGIIGYTSVCIASPLAWFGACAFLIPCYYIMIRKTS
;
A
#
# COMPACT_ATOMS: atom_id res chain seq x y z
N MET A 1 14.62 -27.75 -15.62
CA MET A 1 13.34 -27.09 -15.38
C MET A 1 13.10 -26.69 -13.91
N VAL A 2 13.51 -27.44 -12.91
CA VAL A 2 13.34 -27.09 -11.48
C VAL A 2 14.51 -26.26 -10.90
N SER A 3 15.62 -26.07 -11.66
CA SER A 3 16.87 -25.52 -11.11
C SER A 3 16.86 -24.00 -10.81
N ASP A 4 16.01 -23.21 -11.46
CA ASP A 4 15.95 -21.75 -11.21
C ASP A 4 14.87 -21.36 -10.16
N MET A 5 13.92 -22.24 -9.88
CA MET A 5 12.96 -22.05 -8.80
C MET A 5 13.61 -22.08 -7.41
N GLY A 6 14.75 -22.77 -7.25
CA GLY A 6 15.39 -22.94 -5.95
C GLY A 6 16.03 -21.68 -5.35
N LYS A 7 16.42 -20.69 -6.15
CA LYS A 7 17.03 -19.44 -5.64
C LYS A 7 16.06 -18.46 -4.98
N ASN A 8 14.78 -18.57 -5.32
CA ASN A 8 13.72 -17.65 -4.87
C ASN A 8 12.67 -18.34 -3.99
N ASP A 9 12.90 -19.60 -3.62
CA ASP A 9 11.97 -20.43 -2.85
C ASP A 9 12.03 -20.05 -1.35
N LEU A 10 10.94 -19.50 -0.84
CA LEU A 10 10.79 -19.12 0.57
C LEU A 10 10.39 -20.32 1.45
N THR A 11 10.17 -21.51 0.86
CA THR A 11 9.87 -22.74 1.61
C THR A 11 11.13 -23.42 2.16
N THR A 12 12.32 -22.92 1.78
CA THR A 12 13.63 -23.47 2.20
C THR A 12 14.49 -22.42 2.91
N GLY A 13 15.59 -22.84 3.52
CA GLY A 13 16.56 -21.95 4.17
C GLY A 13 16.10 -21.38 5.53
N ASN A 14 16.85 -20.45 6.09
CA ASN A 14 16.54 -19.84 7.39
C ASN A 14 15.43 -18.77 7.22
N PRO A 15 14.30 -18.87 7.96
CA PRO A 15 13.16 -17.95 7.84
C PRO A 15 13.55 -16.48 8.06
N PHE A 16 14.37 -16.19 9.07
CA PHE A 16 14.79 -14.83 9.41
C PHE A 16 15.54 -14.17 8.24
N THR A 17 16.53 -14.86 7.70
CA THR A 17 17.34 -14.33 6.59
C THR A 17 16.53 -14.22 5.31
N SER A 18 15.64 -15.18 5.03
CA SER A 18 14.80 -15.19 3.83
C SER A 18 13.83 -14.01 3.83
N LEU A 19 13.15 -13.75 4.97
CA LEU A 19 12.26 -12.61 5.14
C LEU A 19 13.00 -11.28 4.97
N LEU A 20 14.16 -11.11 5.61
CA LEU A 20 14.94 -9.89 5.53
C LEU A 20 15.44 -9.62 4.10
N LYS A 21 15.99 -10.65 3.44
CA LYS A 21 16.45 -10.55 2.05
C LYS A 21 15.32 -10.19 1.08
N PHE A 22 14.09 -10.61 1.37
CA PHE A 22 12.92 -10.28 0.58
C PHE A 22 12.40 -8.88 0.90
N ALA A 23 12.37 -8.48 2.18
CA ALA A 23 11.85 -7.20 2.63
C ALA A 23 12.70 -6.01 2.18
N VAL A 24 14.05 -6.12 2.24
CA VAL A 24 14.96 -5.02 1.91
C VAL A 24 14.71 -4.42 0.52
N PRO A 25 14.60 -5.19 -0.59
CA PRO A 25 14.24 -4.62 -1.89
C PRO A 25 12.87 -3.94 -1.89
N VAL A 26 11.89 -4.44 -1.12
CA VAL A 26 10.56 -3.83 -1.03
C VAL A 26 10.62 -2.51 -0.26
N ILE A 27 11.38 -2.43 0.84
CA ILE A 27 11.62 -1.19 1.60
C ILE A 27 12.25 -0.14 0.67
N LEU A 28 13.31 -0.51 -0.04
CA LEU A 28 13.98 0.39 -0.99
C LEU A 28 13.01 0.86 -2.09
N GLY A 29 12.20 -0.05 -2.63
CA GLY A 29 11.18 0.30 -3.62
C GLY A 29 10.18 1.32 -3.10
N ASN A 30 9.65 1.11 -1.90
CA ASN A 30 8.71 2.03 -1.27
C ASN A 30 9.35 3.41 -0.98
N LEU A 31 10.64 3.44 -0.61
CA LEU A 31 11.38 4.71 -0.43
C LEU A 31 11.55 5.45 -1.77
N PHE A 32 11.94 4.75 -2.84
CA PHE A 32 12.02 5.35 -4.17
C PHE A 32 10.65 5.90 -4.64
N GLN A 33 9.57 5.17 -4.33
CA GLN A 33 8.21 5.62 -4.63
C GLN A 33 7.86 6.91 -3.88
N LEU A 34 8.24 7.03 -2.60
CA LEU A 34 8.06 8.25 -1.84
C LEU A 34 8.86 9.42 -2.45
N PHE A 35 10.12 9.18 -2.82
CA PHE A 35 10.98 10.22 -3.39
C PHE A 35 10.46 10.73 -4.73
N TYR A 36 10.00 9.88 -5.65
CA TYR A 36 9.49 10.37 -6.91
C TYR A 36 8.17 11.13 -6.74
N THR A 37 7.30 10.71 -5.81
CA THR A 37 6.05 11.46 -5.52
C THR A 37 6.36 12.86 -4.95
N LEU A 38 7.41 12.98 -4.14
CA LEU A 38 7.87 14.29 -3.67
C LEU A 38 8.47 15.12 -4.80
N ALA A 39 9.27 14.51 -5.68
CA ALA A 39 9.86 15.19 -6.85
C ALA A 39 8.79 15.72 -7.81
N ASP A 40 7.77 14.90 -8.12
CA ASP A 40 6.61 15.30 -8.93
C ASP A 40 5.91 16.55 -8.33
N SER A 41 5.61 16.51 -7.02
CA SER A 41 5.01 17.67 -6.33
C SER A 41 5.89 18.92 -6.39
N VAL A 42 7.21 18.78 -6.29
CA VAL A 42 8.17 19.90 -6.39
C VAL A 42 8.22 20.45 -7.82
N ILE A 43 8.22 19.58 -8.83
CA ILE A 43 8.23 19.97 -10.23
C ILE A 43 6.95 20.75 -10.55
N VAL A 44 5.78 20.19 -10.23
CA VAL A 44 4.48 20.86 -10.44
C VAL A 44 4.44 22.21 -9.74
N GLY A 45 4.80 22.27 -8.45
CA GLY A 45 4.76 23.52 -7.67
C GLY A 45 5.71 24.60 -8.17
N LYS A 46 6.93 24.22 -8.62
CA LYS A 46 7.92 25.19 -9.12
C LYS A 46 7.67 25.66 -10.55
N THR A 47 7.08 24.80 -11.40
CA THR A 47 6.90 25.09 -12.82
C THR A 47 5.52 25.68 -13.15
N LEU A 48 4.48 25.22 -12.48
CA LEU A 48 3.08 25.60 -12.72
C LEU A 48 2.50 26.51 -11.63
N GLY A 49 3.17 26.62 -10.49
CA GLY A 49 2.75 27.49 -9.38
C GLY A 49 1.89 26.84 -8.32
N SER A 50 1.48 27.64 -7.33
CA SER A 50 0.73 27.19 -6.14
C SER A 50 -0.64 26.63 -6.46
N ASP A 51 -1.34 27.21 -7.44
CA ASP A 51 -2.71 26.84 -7.79
C ASP A 51 -2.76 25.46 -8.45
N ALA A 52 -1.79 25.16 -9.31
CA ALA A 52 -1.62 23.83 -9.90
C ALA A 52 -1.30 22.77 -8.82
N LEU A 53 -0.42 23.09 -7.87
CA LEU A 53 -0.11 22.21 -6.75
C LEU A 53 -1.33 21.99 -5.85
N ALA A 54 -2.13 23.02 -5.59
CA ALA A 54 -3.38 22.93 -4.85
C ALA A 54 -4.42 22.06 -5.59
N ALA A 55 -4.51 22.19 -6.93
CA ALA A 55 -5.37 21.37 -7.76
C ALA A 55 -5.02 19.87 -7.67
N VAL A 56 -3.73 19.51 -7.82
CA VAL A 56 -3.23 18.14 -7.67
C VAL A 56 -3.47 17.64 -6.26
N GLY A 57 -3.15 18.43 -5.23
CA GLY A 57 -3.34 18.08 -3.82
C GLY A 57 -4.79 17.81 -3.46
N SER A 58 -5.73 18.62 -3.96
CA SER A 58 -7.16 18.49 -3.65
C SER A 58 -7.77 17.19 -4.21
N THR A 59 -7.26 16.64 -5.31
CA THR A 59 -7.74 15.39 -5.92
C THR A 59 -7.07 14.13 -5.38
N SER A 60 -5.96 14.30 -4.66
CA SER A 60 -5.12 13.17 -4.19
C SER A 60 -5.88 12.16 -3.32
N ILE A 61 -6.88 12.59 -2.57
CA ILE A 61 -7.69 11.74 -1.69
C ILE A 61 -8.46 10.68 -2.47
N ILE A 62 -9.15 11.07 -3.56
CA ILE A 62 -9.93 10.13 -4.40
C ILE A 62 -8.98 9.19 -5.13
N ILE A 63 -7.90 9.72 -5.68
CA ILE A 63 -6.89 8.92 -6.37
C ILE A 63 -6.29 7.89 -5.41
N TYR A 64 -5.94 8.31 -4.19
CA TYR A 64 -5.40 7.43 -3.16
C TYR A 64 -6.39 6.33 -2.77
N PHE A 65 -7.69 6.67 -2.62
CA PHE A 65 -8.73 5.69 -2.31
C PHE A 65 -8.83 4.59 -3.39
N VAL A 66 -8.83 4.98 -4.67
CA VAL A 66 -8.86 4.05 -5.81
C VAL A 66 -7.58 3.20 -5.86
N PHE A 67 -6.42 3.81 -5.65
CA PHE A 67 -5.14 3.10 -5.65
C PHE A 67 -4.99 2.13 -4.48
N CYS A 68 -5.53 2.46 -3.30
CA CYS A 68 -5.59 1.55 -2.16
C CYS A 68 -6.40 0.29 -2.51
N PHE A 69 -7.57 0.45 -3.15
CA PHE A 69 -8.37 -0.69 -3.61
C PHE A 69 -7.59 -1.56 -4.60
N ILE A 70 -6.98 -0.95 -5.63
CA ILE A 70 -6.19 -1.66 -6.65
C ILE A 70 -5.05 -2.46 -5.99
N ASN A 71 -4.33 -1.83 -5.06
CA ASN A 71 -3.19 -2.44 -4.38
C ASN A 71 -3.61 -3.65 -3.54
N GLY A 72 -4.66 -3.52 -2.73
CA GLY A 72 -5.21 -4.62 -1.93
C GLY A 72 -5.75 -5.75 -2.82
N PHE A 73 -6.52 -5.40 -3.86
CA PHE A 73 -7.13 -6.36 -4.77
C PHE A 73 -6.09 -7.21 -5.52
N THR A 74 -5.10 -6.56 -6.13
CA THR A 74 -4.02 -7.26 -6.85
C THR A 74 -3.08 -8.00 -5.90
N GLY A 75 -2.86 -7.49 -4.68
CA GLY A 75 -2.09 -8.17 -3.63
C GLY A 75 -2.71 -9.52 -3.24
N GLY A 76 -4.04 -9.59 -3.17
CA GLY A 76 -4.77 -10.83 -2.92
C GLY A 76 -4.55 -11.90 -4.00
N PHE A 77 -4.34 -11.49 -5.24
CA PHE A 77 -4.02 -12.42 -6.33
C PHE A 77 -2.61 -13.00 -6.19
N GLY A 78 -1.66 -12.18 -5.72
CA GLY A 78 -0.31 -12.65 -5.39
C GLY A 78 -0.31 -13.76 -4.33
N ILE A 79 -1.20 -13.69 -3.33
CA ILE A 79 -1.35 -14.75 -2.33
C ILE A 79 -1.79 -16.07 -2.99
N CYS A 80 -2.80 -16.03 -3.88
CA CYS A 80 -3.26 -17.23 -4.57
C CYS A 80 -2.17 -17.88 -5.43
N LEU A 81 -1.38 -17.07 -6.13
CA LEU A 81 -0.24 -17.54 -6.92
C LEU A 81 0.88 -18.08 -6.03
N GLY A 82 1.23 -17.38 -4.94
CA GLY A 82 2.27 -17.82 -4.00
C GLY A 82 1.95 -19.18 -3.37
N GLN A 83 0.67 -19.45 -3.10
CA GLN A 83 0.24 -20.77 -2.61
C GLN A 83 0.37 -21.87 -3.67
N ALA A 84 0.03 -21.60 -4.94
CA ALA A 84 0.24 -22.55 -6.03
C ALA A 84 1.75 -22.80 -6.26
N PHE A 85 2.58 -21.76 -6.13
CA PHE A 85 4.03 -21.86 -6.20
C PHE A 85 4.60 -22.75 -5.10
N GLY A 86 4.20 -22.53 -3.84
CA GLY A 86 4.62 -23.35 -2.71
C GLY A 86 4.17 -24.82 -2.82
N ALA A 87 2.98 -25.05 -3.37
CA ALA A 87 2.46 -26.38 -3.67
C ALA A 87 3.17 -27.06 -4.86
N LYS A 88 4.04 -26.36 -5.58
CA LYS A 88 4.68 -26.80 -6.84
C LYS A 88 3.66 -27.23 -7.91
N ASP A 89 2.46 -26.66 -7.88
CA ASP A 89 1.38 -26.90 -8.83
C ASP A 89 1.51 -25.96 -10.05
N GLU A 90 2.22 -26.40 -11.08
CA GLU A 90 2.43 -25.61 -12.31
C GLU A 90 1.12 -25.25 -13.01
N SER A 91 0.16 -26.19 -13.08
CA SER A 91 -1.16 -25.91 -13.66
C SER A 91 -1.92 -24.85 -12.86
N GLY A 92 -1.87 -24.97 -11.53
CA GLY A 92 -2.46 -23.99 -10.60
C GLY A 92 -1.81 -22.61 -10.73
N MET A 93 -0.47 -22.53 -10.88
CA MET A 93 0.24 -21.27 -11.10
C MET A 93 -0.18 -20.61 -12.42
N ARG A 94 -0.17 -21.33 -13.55
CA ARG A 94 -0.59 -20.80 -14.87
C ARG A 94 -2.04 -20.33 -14.84
N LYS A 95 -2.96 -21.11 -14.26
CA LYS A 95 -4.35 -20.71 -14.07
C LYS A 95 -4.50 -19.49 -13.16
N SER A 96 -3.71 -19.39 -12.10
CA SER A 96 -3.72 -18.22 -11.20
C SER A 96 -3.29 -16.96 -11.94
N ILE A 97 -2.25 -17.02 -12.77
CA ILE A 97 -1.79 -15.92 -13.60
C ILE A 97 -2.85 -15.54 -14.63
N ALA A 98 -3.43 -16.52 -15.34
CA ALA A 98 -4.50 -16.29 -16.31
C ALA A 98 -5.73 -15.60 -15.69
N VAL A 99 -6.16 -16.06 -14.51
CA VAL A 99 -7.26 -15.44 -13.74
C VAL A 99 -6.90 -14.03 -13.30
N SER A 100 -5.67 -13.79 -12.84
CA SER A 100 -5.22 -12.44 -12.46
C SER A 100 -5.31 -11.48 -13.64
N ILE A 101 -4.89 -11.89 -14.84
CA ILE A 101 -4.99 -11.09 -16.05
C ILE A 101 -6.46 -10.78 -16.38
N ILE A 102 -7.34 -11.81 -16.42
CA ILE A 102 -8.75 -11.62 -16.74
C ILE A 102 -9.42 -10.68 -15.74
N LEU A 103 -9.23 -10.91 -14.45
CA LEU A 103 -9.84 -10.08 -13.42
C LEU A 103 -9.27 -8.66 -13.42
N CYS A 104 -7.97 -8.48 -13.61
CA CYS A 104 -7.37 -7.15 -13.72
C CYS A 104 -7.91 -6.37 -14.92
N ILE A 105 -8.05 -6.99 -16.10
CA ILE A 105 -8.67 -6.36 -17.27
C ILE A 105 -10.12 -5.98 -16.97
N PHE A 106 -10.92 -6.93 -16.46
CA PHE A 106 -12.33 -6.70 -16.13
C PHE A 106 -12.52 -5.55 -15.14
N PHE A 107 -11.75 -5.56 -14.04
CA PHE A 107 -11.83 -4.50 -13.04
C PHE A 107 -11.27 -3.17 -13.53
N THR A 108 -10.23 -3.18 -14.36
CA THR A 108 -9.75 -1.96 -15.03
C THR A 108 -10.86 -1.31 -15.82
N VAL A 109 -11.56 -2.08 -16.66
CA VAL A 109 -12.66 -1.55 -17.46
C VAL A 109 -13.77 -0.97 -16.57
N ILE A 110 -14.18 -1.71 -15.52
CA ILE A 110 -15.21 -1.23 -14.58
C ILE A 110 -14.77 0.04 -13.86
N LEU A 111 -13.56 0.05 -13.30
CA LEU A 111 -13.05 1.22 -12.56
C LEU A 111 -12.91 2.43 -13.47
N THR A 112 -12.38 2.25 -14.68
CA THR A 112 -12.24 3.33 -15.67
C THR A 112 -13.62 3.89 -16.07
N LEU A 113 -14.61 3.03 -16.30
CA LEU A 113 -15.98 3.47 -16.61
C LEU A 113 -16.61 4.23 -15.44
N ILE A 114 -16.54 3.68 -14.22
CA ILE A 114 -17.07 4.36 -13.02
C ILE A 114 -16.37 5.69 -12.81
N CYS A 115 -15.05 5.72 -12.83
CA CYS A 115 -14.27 6.94 -12.64
C CYS A 115 -14.55 7.97 -13.73
N GLY A 116 -14.70 7.55 -14.98
CA GLY A 116 -15.04 8.45 -16.09
C GLY A 116 -16.43 9.06 -15.96
N LEU A 117 -17.43 8.23 -15.65
CA LEU A 117 -18.83 8.69 -15.49
C LEU A 117 -19.01 9.63 -14.29
N PHE A 118 -18.31 9.36 -13.18
CA PHE A 118 -18.47 10.11 -11.94
C PHE A 118 -17.37 11.17 -11.70
N SER A 119 -16.45 11.37 -12.63
CA SER A 119 -15.34 12.32 -12.49
C SER A 119 -15.80 13.75 -12.16
N HIS A 120 -16.84 14.25 -12.81
CA HIS A 120 -17.44 15.57 -12.51
C HIS A 120 -18.09 15.62 -11.12
N SER A 121 -18.78 14.53 -10.74
CA SER A 121 -19.41 14.41 -9.42
C SER A 121 -18.39 14.40 -8.29
N PHE A 122 -17.20 13.85 -8.53
CA PHE A 122 -16.11 13.86 -7.53
C PHE A 122 -15.61 15.30 -7.26
N ILE A 123 -15.43 16.11 -8.28
CA ILE A 123 -15.02 17.53 -8.14
C ILE A 123 -16.05 18.30 -7.32
N THR A 124 -17.34 18.12 -7.63
CA THR A 124 -18.45 18.76 -6.91
C THR A 124 -18.53 18.30 -5.45
N LEU A 125 -18.41 16.98 -5.22
CA LEU A 125 -18.45 16.40 -3.88
C LEU A 125 -17.32 16.92 -2.99
N MET A 126 -16.13 17.14 -3.56
CA MET A 126 -14.97 17.66 -2.85
C MET A 126 -15.02 19.17 -2.63
N ARG A 127 -16.01 19.87 -3.18
CA ARG A 127 -16.16 21.34 -3.09
C ARG A 127 -14.88 22.07 -3.46
N ILE A 128 -14.21 21.62 -4.54
CA ILE A 128 -12.97 22.24 -5.01
C ILE A 128 -13.27 23.67 -5.48
N PRO A 129 -12.46 24.68 -5.07
CA PRO A 129 -12.63 26.06 -5.49
C PRO A 129 -12.66 26.21 -7.01
N HIS A 130 -13.51 27.11 -7.52
CA HIS A 130 -13.75 27.25 -8.95
C HIS A 130 -12.48 27.58 -9.74
N ASP A 131 -11.58 28.37 -9.14
CA ASP A 131 -10.34 28.86 -9.75
C ASP A 131 -9.38 27.73 -10.14
N ILE A 132 -9.34 26.65 -9.36
CA ILE A 132 -8.47 25.48 -9.58
C ILE A 132 -9.23 24.24 -10.09
N SER A 133 -10.56 24.33 -10.22
CA SER A 133 -11.43 23.19 -10.55
C SER A 133 -11.11 22.56 -11.91
N LYS A 134 -10.76 23.36 -12.92
CA LYS A 134 -10.41 22.89 -14.25
C LYS A 134 -9.13 22.04 -14.24
N ASP A 135 -8.11 22.50 -13.55
CA ASP A 135 -6.83 21.80 -13.43
C ASP A 135 -6.98 20.54 -12.57
N ALA A 136 -7.71 20.62 -11.46
CA ALA A 136 -8.05 19.49 -10.62
C ALA A 136 -8.79 18.40 -11.40
N TYR A 137 -9.80 18.78 -12.20
CA TYR A 137 -10.52 17.85 -13.07
C TYR A 137 -9.59 17.20 -14.09
N SER A 138 -8.79 18.01 -14.80
CA SER A 138 -7.88 17.55 -15.84
C SER A 138 -6.88 16.53 -15.30
N TYR A 139 -6.23 16.83 -14.17
CA TYR A 139 -5.30 15.92 -13.50
C TYR A 139 -5.97 14.63 -13.07
N MET A 140 -7.05 14.74 -12.28
CA MET A 140 -7.77 13.59 -11.76
C MET A 140 -8.33 12.70 -12.88
N PHE A 141 -8.93 13.29 -13.91
CA PHE A 141 -9.50 12.56 -15.03
C PHE A 141 -8.43 11.73 -15.74
N VAL A 142 -7.28 12.32 -16.07
CA VAL A 142 -6.18 11.60 -16.72
C VAL A 142 -5.68 10.46 -15.85
N VAL A 143 -5.41 10.70 -14.55
CA VAL A 143 -4.95 9.65 -13.63
C VAL A 143 -5.95 8.52 -13.52
N LEU A 144 -7.25 8.83 -13.37
CA LEU A 144 -8.30 7.81 -13.24
C LEU A 144 -8.54 7.04 -14.54
N MET A 145 -8.43 7.69 -15.69
CA MET A 145 -8.47 6.99 -17.00
C MET A 145 -7.24 6.10 -17.20
N GLY A 146 -6.11 6.48 -16.62
CA GLY A 146 -4.86 5.72 -16.63
C GLY A 146 -4.76 4.60 -15.59
N THR A 147 -5.82 4.30 -14.81
CA THR A 147 -5.81 3.25 -13.77
C THR A 147 -5.38 1.89 -14.30
N GLY A 148 -5.58 1.60 -15.59
CA GLY A 148 -5.09 0.39 -16.24
C GLY A 148 -3.58 0.19 -16.14
N ALA A 149 -2.79 1.27 -16.23
CA ALA A 149 -1.35 1.21 -16.07
C ALA A 149 -0.97 0.84 -14.63
N THR A 150 -1.65 1.42 -13.64
CA THR A 150 -1.46 1.13 -12.23
C THR A 150 -1.85 -0.31 -11.89
N VAL A 151 -2.99 -0.80 -12.38
CA VAL A 151 -3.44 -2.19 -12.20
C VAL A 151 -2.41 -3.15 -12.80
N PHE A 152 -1.97 -2.88 -14.03
CA PHE A 152 -0.99 -3.71 -14.72
C PHE A 152 0.34 -3.75 -13.99
N TYR A 153 0.86 -2.60 -13.56
CA TYR A 153 2.10 -2.52 -12.77
C TYR A 153 2.00 -3.32 -11.46
N ASN A 154 0.91 -3.13 -10.70
CA ASN A 154 0.70 -3.84 -9.43
C ASN A 154 0.53 -5.35 -9.66
N MET A 155 -0.21 -5.76 -10.68
CA MET A 155 -0.41 -7.17 -11.02
C MET A 155 0.92 -7.86 -11.31
N ILE A 156 1.74 -7.30 -12.22
CA ILE A 156 3.04 -7.89 -12.58
C ILE A 156 3.99 -7.90 -11.38
N SER A 157 4.04 -6.83 -10.61
CA SER A 157 4.87 -6.75 -9.39
C SER A 157 4.48 -7.82 -8.37
N ASN A 158 3.18 -8.04 -8.16
CA ASN A 158 2.68 -9.06 -7.23
C ASN A 158 2.92 -10.48 -7.75
N ILE A 159 2.81 -10.72 -9.07
CA ILE A 159 3.16 -12.00 -9.69
C ILE A 159 4.65 -12.31 -9.45
N LEU A 160 5.56 -11.39 -9.74
CA LEU A 160 7.00 -11.60 -9.55
C LEU A 160 7.34 -11.84 -8.07
N ARG A 161 6.74 -11.07 -7.16
CA ARG A 161 6.90 -11.26 -5.71
C ARG A 161 6.38 -12.62 -5.25
N ALA A 162 5.24 -13.08 -5.76
CA ALA A 162 4.67 -14.39 -5.45
C ALA A 162 5.58 -15.55 -5.91
N LEU A 163 6.33 -15.35 -7.00
CA LEU A 163 7.38 -16.26 -7.48
C LEU A 163 8.72 -16.08 -6.73
N GLY A 164 8.76 -15.29 -5.66
CA GLY A 164 9.91 -15.05 -4.81
C GLY A 164 10.88 -13.96 -5.30
N ASP A 165 10.55 -13.24 -6.36
CA ASP A 165 11.40 -12.17 -6.92
C ASP A 165 10.95 -10.78 -6.46
N SER A 166 11.55 -10.27 -5.39
CA SER A 166 11.34 -8.89 -4.93
C SER A 166 12.28 -7.87 -5.57
N LYS A 167 13.34 -8.30 -6.27
CA LYS A 167 14.36 -7.43 -6.85
C LYS A 167 13.95 -6.86 -8.20
N THR A 168 13.38 -7.68 -9.08
CA THR A 168 12.95 -7.24 -10.40
C THR A 168 11.95 -6.09 -10.35
N PRO A 169 10.88 -6.13 -9.54
CA PRO A 169 9.99 -4.98 -9.34
C PRO A 169 10.71 -3.72 -8.83
N LEU A 170 11.71 -3.85 -7.94
CA LEU A 170 12.51 -2.72 -7.46
C LEU A 170 13.28 -2.05 -8.61
N TYR A 171 14.00 -2.82 -9.42
CA TYR A 171 14.79 -2.24 -10.52
C TYR A 171 13.94 -1.44 -11.49
N PHE A 172 12.78 -1.97 -11.87
CA PHE A 172 11.89 -1.26 -12.78
C PHE A 172 11.10 -0.13 -12.13
N LEU A 173 10.91 -0.18 -10.82
CA LEU A 173 10.41 0.98 -10.08
C LEU A 173 11.40 2.14 -10.08
N ILE A 174 12.70 1.87 -9.92
CA ILE A 174 13.76 2.90 -10.04
C ILE A 174 13.75 3.49 -11.44
N VAL A 175 13.71 2.64 -12.48
CA VAL A 175 13.63 3.09 -13.88
C VAL A 175 12.38 3.95 -14.10
N SER A 176 11.22 3.50 -13.59
CA SER A 176 9.97 4.25 -13.67
C SER A 176 10.07 5.62 -12.98
N SER A 177 10.70 5.68 -11.81
CA SER A 177 10.85 6.94 -11.06
C SER A 177 11.71 7.96 -11.81
N VAL A 178 12.82 7.52 -12.38
CA VAL A 178 13.67 8.40 -13.20
C VAL A 178 12.93 8.85 -14.46
N LEU A 179 12.25 7.91 -15.14
CA LEU A 179 11.49 8.21 -16.34
C LEU A 179 10.32 9.17 -16.04
N ASN A 180 9.63 9.01 -14.92
CA ASN A 180 8.56 9.91 -14.50
C ASN A 180 9.06 11.36 -14.37
N ILE A 181 10.18 11.57 -13.64
CA ILE A 181 10.79 12.89 -13.50
C ILE A 181 11.16 13.50 -14.87
N LEU A 182 11.75 12.71 -15.76
CA LEU A 182 12.11 13.17 -17.11
C LEU A 182 10.87 13.53 -17.94
N LEU A 183 9.82 12.73 -17.86
CA LEU A 183 8.56 12.98 -18.58
C LEU A 183 7.81 14.17 -17.99
N ASP A 184 7.84 14.39 -16.66
CA ASP A 184 7.27 15.59 -16.03
C ASP A 184 7.90 16.85 -16.61
N ILE A 185 9.23 16.89 -16.63
CA ILE A 185 9.96 18.03 -17.20
C ILE A 185 9.60 18.21 -18.68
N LEU A 186 9.55 17.12 -19.44
CA LEU A 186 9.25 17.16 -20.88
C LEU A 186 7.81 17.62 -21.16
N PHE A 187 6.82 17.10 -20.44
CA PHE A 187 5.41 17.40 -20.73
C PHE A 187 4.98 18.76 -20.17
N ILE A 188 5.54 19.16 -19.04
CA ILE A 188 5.15 20.43 -18.39
C ILE A 188 5.87 21.61 -19.06
N ILE A 189 7.19 21.54 -19.31
CA ILE A 189 7.98 22.69 -19.77
C ILE A 189 7.88 22.88 -21.28
N PRO A 190 8.42 22.01 -22.17
CA PRO A 190 8.36 22.24 -23.60
C PRO A 190 6.98 22.02 -24.20
N PHE A 191 6.24 20.99 -23.76
CA PHE A 191 4.93 20.66 -24.32
C PHE A 191 3.79 21.45 -23.69
N LYS A 192 4.03 22.16 -22.59
CA LYS A 192 3.06 23.03 -21.91
C LYS A 192 1.71 22.37 -21.60
N MET A 193 1.76 21.08 -21.25
CA MET A 193 0.54 20.27 -20.97
C MET A 193 -0.08 20.58 -19.60
N GLY A 194 0.52 21.48 -18.81
CA GLY A 194 0.02 21.83 -17.47
C GLY A 194 0.02 20.61 -16.52
N VAL A 195 -0.94 20.57 -15.61
CA VAL A 195 -1.09 19.47 -14.62
C VAL A 195 -1.41 18.12 -15.26
N ALA A 196 -2.07 18.11 -16.44
CA ALA A 196 -2.31 16.90 -17.19
C ALA A 196 -1.00 16.24 -17.66
N GLY A 197 0.04 17.03 -17.90
CA GLY A 197 1.38 16.54 -18.23
C GLY A 197 1.97 15.66 -17.13
N ALA A 198 1.88 16.09 -15.87
CA ALA A 198 2.30 15.31 -14.71
C ALA A 198 1.51 13.99 -14.60
N ALA A 199 0.19 14.03 -14.81
CA ALA A 199 -0.65 12.84 -14.82
C ALA A 199 -0.23 11.84 -15.92
N TRP A 200 0.00 12.30 -17.14
CA TRP A 200 0.49 11.47 -18.24
C TRP A 200 1.89 10.90 -17.98
N ALA A 201 2.79 11.69 -17.42
CA ALA A 201 4.13 11.21 -17.04
C ALA A 201 4.06 10.06 -16.06
N THR A 202 3.21 10.15 -15.04
CA THR A 202 2.98 9.09 -14.06
C THR A 202 2.43 7.81 -14.71
N ILE A 203 1.40 7.94 -15.58
CA ILE A 203 0.79 6.77 -16.24
C ILE A 203 1.77 6.09 -17.18
N LEU A 204 2.46 6.85 -18.02
CA LEU A 204 3.39 6.29 -19.01
C LEU A 204 4.60 5.65 -18.35
N SER A 205 5.16 6.26 -17.31
CA SER A 205 6.28 5.68 -16.55
C SER A 205 5.89 4.36 -15.87
N GLN A 206 4.72 4.28 -15.25
CA GLN A 206 4.20 3.05 -14.65
C GLN A 206 3.92 1.97 -15.70
N PHE A 207 3.31 2.33 -16.83
CA PHE A 207 3.02 1.39 -17.91
C PHE A 207 4.29 0.81 -18.50
N LEU A 208 5.29 1.65 -18.79
CA LEU A 208 6.59 1.19 -19.32
C LEU A 208 7.31 0.30 -18.30
N SER A 209 7.30 0.67 -17.02
CA SER A 209 7.84 -0.16 -15.94
C SER A 209 7.18 -1.54 -15.88
N ALA A 210 5.85 -1.58 -16.02
CA ALA A 210 5.11 -2.85 -16.06
C ALA A 210 5.50 -3.71 -17.26
N LEU A 211 5.64 -3.11 -18.45
CA LEU A 211 6.09 -3.82 -19.65
C LEU A 211 7.50 -4.38 -19.50
N LEU A 212 8.42 -3.58 -18.97
CA LEU A 212 9.80 -4.02 -18.74
C LEU A 212 9.86 -5.12 -17.67
N SER A 213 9.08 -4.99 -16.61
CA SER A 213 8.95 -6.02 -15.56
C SER A 213 8.39 -7.33 -16.13
N LEU A 214 7.38 -7.25 -16.99
CA LEU A 214 6.80 -8.41 -17.67
C LEU A 214 7.82 -9.07 -18.58
N PHE A 215 8.52 -8.28 -19.41
CA PHE A 215 9.54 -8.78 -20.34
C PHE A 215 10.66 -9.54 -19.61
N MET A 216 11.19 -8.96 -18.53
CA MET A 216 12.18 -9.63 -17.69
C MET A 216 11.60 -10.84 -16.97
N GLY A 217 10.36 -10.74 -16.48
CA GLY A 217 9.66 -11.85 -15.85
C GLY A 217 9.51 -13.05 -16.79
N VAL A 218 9.03 -12.82 -18.01
CA VAL A 218 8.88 -13.86 -19.03
C VAL A 218 10.22 -14.52 -19.40
N LYS A 219 11.31 -13.74 -19.48
CA LYS A 219 12.65 -14.30 -19.70
C LYS A 219 13.16 -15.14 -18.53
N LYS A 220 12.78 -14.78 -17.30
CA LYS A 220 13.29 -15.41 -16.08
C LYS A 220 12.45 -16.61 -15.62
N PHE A 221 11.13 -16.56 -15.84
CA PHE A 221 10.19 -17.55 -15.35
C PHE A 221 9.38 -18.16 -16.49
N GLU A 222 9.68 -19.42 -16.82
CA GLU A 222 8.98 -20.17 -17.87
C GLU A 222 7.45 -20.29 -17.59
N ILE A 223 7.06 -20.26 -16.33
CA ILE A 223 5.66 -20.31 -15.90
C ILE A 223 4.80 -19.13 -16.44
N LEU A 224 5.44 -18.02 -16.83
CA LEU A 224 4.77 -16.87 -17.44
C LEU A 224 4.44 -17.06 -18.93
N HIS A 225 4.93 -18.12 -19.56
CA HIS A 225 4.52 -18.50 -20.92
C HIS A 225 3.17 -19.22 -20.84
N LEU A 226 2.08 -18.45 -21.00
CA LEU A 226 0.72 -18.97 -20.92
C LEU A 226 0.29 -19.61 -22.25
N HIS A 227 -0.44 -20.72 -22.13
CA HIS A 227 -1.05 -21.42 -23.26
C HIS A 227 -2.57 -21.22 -23.26
N ARG A 228 -3.23 -21.41 -24.40
CA ARG A 228 -4.69 -21.32 -24.51
C ARG A 228 -5.45 -22.26 -23.55
N THR A 229 -4.83 -23.38 -23.19
CA THR A 229 -5.37 -24.35 -22.23
C THR A 229 -5.47 -23.79 -20.82
N ASP A 230 -4.60 -22.84 -20.44
CA ASP A 230 -4.55 -22.26 -19.11
C ASP A 230 -5.75 -21.35 -18.82
N PHE A 231 -6.45 -20.93 -19.89
CA PHE A 231 -7.68 -20.12 -19.81
C PHE A 231 -8.97 -20.97 -19.76
N LYS A 232 -8.87 -22.30 -19.60
CA LYS A 232 -10.01 -23.19 -19.49
C LYS A 232 -10.29 -23.58 -18.03
N ASN A 233 -11.57 -23.82 -17.72
CA ASN A 233 -12.04 -24.30 -16.40
C ASN A 233 -11.60 -23.42 -15.22
N LEU A 234 -11.69 -22.11 -15.35
CA LEU A 234 -11.20 -21.13 -14.38
C LEU A 234 -12.16 -20.83 -13.22
N LYS A 235 -13.41 -21.34 -13.23
CA LYS A 235 -14.44 -20.97 -12.25
C LYS A 235 -13.96 -21.07 -10.78
N LYS A 236 -13.31 -22.17 -10.42
CA LYS A 236 -12.80 -22.36 -9.05
C LYS A 236 -11.70 -21.35 -8.72
N ALA A 237 -10.77 -21.11 -9.65
CA ALA A 237 -9.68 -20.16 -9.47
C ALA A 237 -10.21 -18.72 -9.38
N ILE A 238 -11.16 -18.32 -10.23
CA ILE A 238 -11.82 -17.00 -10.18
C ILE A 238 -12.45 -16.78 -8.80
N ILE A 239 -13.25 -17.73 -8.31
CA ILE A 239 -13.90 -17.61 -6.99
C ILE A 239 -12.87 -17.46 -5.88
N ARG A 240 -11.75 -18.21 -5.94
CA ARG A 240 -10.66 -18.13 -4.97
C ARG A 240 -9.99 -16.75 -4.98
N HIS A 241 -9.65 -16.22 -6.16
CA HIS A 241 -9.06 -14.89 -6.32
C HIS A 241 -9.99 -13.78 -5.82
N LEU A 242 -11.28 -13.85 -6.17
CA LEU A 242 -12.27 -12.88 -5.69
C LEU A 242 -12.45 -12.94 -4.16
N LYS A 243 -12.51 -14.14 -3.58
CA LYS A 243 -12.62 -14.30 -2.12
C LYS A 243 -11.41 -13.78 -1.35
N THR A 244 -10.24 -13.69 -1.99
CA THR A 244 -9.02 -13.14 -1.38
C THR A 244 -8.85 -11.67 -1.71
N GLY A 245 -8.95 -11.29 -2.99
CA GLY A 245 -8.66 -9.94 -3.47
C GLY A 245 -9.70 -8.89 -3.04
N PHE A 246 -11.01 -9.22 -3.11
CA PHE A 246 -12.05 -8.25 -2.72
C PHE A 246 -11.96 -7.80 -1.26
N PRO A 247 -11.91 -8.71 -0.27
CA PRO A 247 -11.76 -8.30 1.12
C PRO A 247 -10.50 -7.44 1.34
N MET A 248 -9.39 -7.75 0.66
CA MET A 248 -8.15 -6.96 0.76
C MET A 248 -8.29 -5.57 0.14
N GLY A 249 -8.92 -5.47 -1.03
CA GLY A 249 -9.18 -4.18 -1.67
C GLY A 249 -10.06 -3.28 -0.81
N PHE A 250 -11.19 -3.81 -0.34
CA PHE A 250 -12.07 -3.06 0.56
C PHE A 250 -11.42 -2.71 1.89
N GLN A 251 -10.63 -3.61 2.47
CA GLN A 251 -9.88 -3.34 3.70
C GLN A 251 -8.98 -2.11 3.55
N MET A 252 -8.20 -2.04 2.48
CA MET A 252 -7.32 -0.89 2.23
C MET A 252 -8.12 0.41 2.03
N SER A 253 -9.26 0.35 1.35
CA SER A 253 -10.15 1.51 1.17
C SER A 253 -10.80 1.96 2.48
N VAL A 254 -11.23 1.02 3.32
CA VAL A 254 -11.83 1.32 4.64
C VAL A 254 -10.82 2.00 5.57
N MET A 255 -9.54 1.61 5.52
CA MET A 255 -8.48 2.28 6.28
C MET A 255 -8.34 3.75 5.89
N CYS A 256 -8.51 4.09 4.61
CA CYS A 256 -8.49 5.49 4.13
C CYS A 256 -9.62 6.32 4.75
N ILE A 257 -10.83 5.76 4.92
CA ILE A 257 -11.96 6.45 5.55
C ILE A 257 -11.62 6.83 6.99
N GLY A 258 -10.98 5.95 7.75
CA GLY A 258 -10.54 6.24 9.11
C GLY A 258 -9.54 7.39 9.19
N GLN A 259 -8.60 7.48 8.24
CA GLN A 259 -7.64 8.59 8.17
C GLN A 259 -8.33 9.92 7.82
N LEU A 260 -9.30 9.90 6.91
CA LEU A 260 -10.10 11.09 6.55
C LEU A 260 -10.88 11.63 7.75
N ALA A 261 -11.49 10.78 8.56
CA ALA A 261 -12.20 11.19 9.75
C ALA A 261 -11.27 11.88 10.77
N MET A 262 -10.07 11.34 10.98
CA MET A 262 -9.04 11.98 11.81
C MET A 262 -8.67 13.36 11.28
N GLN A 263 -8.41 13.48 9.99
CA GLN A 263 -8.07 14.75 9.35
C GLN A 263 -9.18 15.78 9.50
N THR A 264 -10.45 15.37 9.39
CA THR A 264 -11.61 16.25 9.55
C THR A 264 -11.66 16.85 10.96
N VAL A 265 -11.42 16.05 12.00
CA VAL A 265 -11.38 16.53 13.38
C VAL A 265 -10.19 17.45 13.62
N VAL A 266 -9.00 17.11 13.10
CA VAL A 266 -7.82 17.99 13.18
C VAL A 266 -8.10 19.35 12.52
N ASN A 267 -8.76 19.35 11.36
CA ASN A 267 -9.11 20.60 10.64
C ASN A 267 -10.03 21.49 11.46
N SER A 268 -10.90 20.95 12.29
CA SER A 268 -11.79 21.72 13.19
C SER A 268 -11.07 22.36 14.37
N MET A 269 -9.82 21.95 14.67
CA MET A 269 -9.02 22.46 15.80
C MET A 269 -8.11 23.66 15.43
N GLY A 270 -8.19 24.12 14.20
CA GLY A 270 -7.47 25.31 13.72
C GLY A 270 -6.12 25.02 13.05
N THR A 271 -5.55 26.08 12.43
CA THR A 271 -4.39 25.98 11.54
C THR A 271 -3.12 25.43 12.19
N SER A 272 -2.88 25.78 13.48
CA SER A 272 -1.71 25.26 14.19
C SER A 272 -1.78 23.76 14.45
N ALA A 273 -2.99 23.23 14.76
CA ALA A 273 -3.21 21.80 14.93
C ALA A 273 -3.02 21.06 13.60
N VAL A 274 -3.55 21.59 12.50
CA VAL A 274 -3.39 21.05 11.15
C VAL A 274 -1.91 21.01 10.77
N ALA A 275 -1.17 22.10 10.97
CA ALA A 275 0.25 22.16 10.64
C ALA A 275 1.08 21.15 11.46
N GLY A 276 0.85 21.08 12.79
CA GLY A 276 1.52 20.15 13.68
C GLY A 276 1.23 18.69 13.35
N TYR A 277 -0.04 18.35 13.13
CA TYR A 277 -0.46 17.01 12.72
C TYR A 277 0.13 16.62 11.35
N THR A 278 0.10 17.54 10.37
CA THR A 278 0.64 17.27 9.04
C THR A 278 2.14 16.99 9.07
N ALA A 279 2.91 17.77 9.83
CA ALA A 279 4.34 17.50 9.99
C ALA A 279 4.61 16.16 10.71
N ALA A 280 3.85 15.87 11.78
CA ALA A 280 3.97 14.62 12.52
C ALA A 280 3.56 13.40 11.68
N SER A 281 2.47 13.48 10.91
CA SER A 281 1.99 12.38 10.06
C SER A 281 2.98 12.03 8.93
N LYS A 282 3.81 12.98 8.46
CA LYS A 282 4.90 12.69 7.51
C LYS A 282 6.00 11.82 8.13
N ALA A 283 6.31 12.02 9.40
CA ALA A 283 7.21 11.14 10.13
C ALA A 283 6.60 9.73 10.33
N ASP A 284 5.32 9.68 10.71
CA ASP A 284 4.56 8.44 10.88
C ASP A 284 4.53 7.60 9.59
N GLN A 285 4.40 8.24 8.41
CA GLN A 285 4.44 7.57 7.11
C GLN A 285 5.70 6.73 6.87
N LEU A 286 6.85 7.11 7.42
CA LEU A 286 8.09 6.31 7.30
C LEU A 286 7.96 4.98 8.04
N SER A 287 7.35 4.98 9.24
CA SER A 287 7.09 3.74 10.00
C SER A 287 6.10 2.84 9.27
N VAL A 288 5.02 3.41 8.74
CA VAL A 288 4.01 2.69 7.95
C VAL A 288 4.63 2.05 6.70
N LEU A 289 5.55 2.75 6.03
CA LEU A 289 6.22 2.27 4.82
C LEU A 289 7.07 1.01 5.09
N VAL A 290 7.81 0.98 6.20
CA VAL A 290 8.60 -0.20 6.60
C VAL A 290 7.67 -1.36 6.98
N ASN A 291 6.62 -1.11 7.77
CA ASN A 291 5.64 -2.12 8.12
C ASN A 291 4.97 -2.72 6.87
N ASN A 292 4.63 -1.92 5.86
CA ASN A 292 4.06 -2.39 4.59
C ASN A 292 5.01 -3.30 3.81
N ALA A 293 6.31 -3.01 3.84
CA ALA A 293 7.31 -3.88 3.21
C ALA A 293 7.44 -5.23 3.95
N MET A 294 7.42 -5.21 5.29
CA MET A 294 7.42 -6.43 6.09
C MET A 294 6.15 -7.25 5.87
N MET A 295 4.97 -6.60 5.78
CA MET A 295 3.72 -7.26 5.39
C MET A 295 3.83 -7.95 4.03
N THR A 296 4.47 -7.32 3.04
CA THR A 296 4.69 -7.92 1.72
C THR A 296 5.60 -9.15 1.81
N ALA A 297 6.66 -9.08 2.61
CA ALA A 297 7.58 -10.21 2.79
C ALA A 297 6.90 -11.40 3.49
N ILE A 298 6.25 -11.16 4.63
CA ILE A 298 5.55 -12.22 5.37
C ILE A 298 4.38 -12.80 4.58
N SER A 299 3.67 -11.98 3.77
CA SER A 299 2.59 -12.44 2.91
C SER A 299 3.06 -13.50 1.92
N ASN A 300 4.14 -13.21 1.19
CA ASN A 300 4.69 -14.16 0.21
C ASN A 300 5.28 -15.39 0.90
N TYR A 301 5.98 -15.21 2.02
CA TYR A 301 6.54 -16.30 2.80
C TYR A 301 5.43 -17.26 3.30
N VAL A 302 4.39 -16.72 3.92
CA VAL A 302 3.28 -17.53 4.44
C VAL A 302 2.48 -18.16 3.30
N ALA A 303 2.21 -17.44 2.21
CA ALA A 303 1.49 -17.99 1.07
C ALA A 303 2.21 -19.21 0.47
N GLN A 304 3.52 -19.13 0.25
CA GLN A 304 4.31 -20.25 -0.27
C GLN A 304 4.34 -21.44 0.73
N ASN A 305 4.62 -21.19 2.01
CA ASN A 305 4.66 -22.25 3.01
C ASN A 305 3.29 -22.88 3.29
N PHE A 306 2.21 -22.11 3.21
CA PHE A 306 0.85 -22.61 3.30
C PHE A 306 0.51 -23.51 2.10
N GLY A 307 0.90 -23.11 0.89
CA GLY A 307 0.76 -23.95 -0.30
C GLY A 307 1.55 -25.24 -0.22
N ALA A 308 2.75 -25.22 0.38
CA ALA A 308 3.58 -26.40 0.63
C ALA A 308 3.09 -27.28 1.80
N GLY A 309 2.05 -26.86 2.53
CA GLY A 309 1.57 -27.57 3.73
C GLY A 309 2.52 -27.50 4.93
N ASN A 310 3.49 -26.58 4.92
CA ASN A 310 4.54 -26.50 5.93
C ASN A 310 4.18 -25.53 7.07
N TYR A 311 3.27 -25.92 7.94
CA TYR A 311 2.76 -25.08 9.02
C TYR A 311 3.81 -24.74 10.10
N GLU A 312 4.77 -25.63 10.34
CA GLU A 312 5.87 -25.34 11.28
C GLU A 312 6.74 -24.20 10.78
N ARG A 313 7.01 -24.15 9.48
CA ARG A 313 7.72 -23.01 8.90
C ARG A 313 6.91 -21.72 8.95
N ILE A 314 5.58 -21.78 8.84
CA ILE A 314 4.73 -20.61 9.05
C ILE A 314 4.93 -20.07 10.47
N LYS A 315 4.91 -20.91 11.50
CA LYS A 315 5.15 -20.49 12.89
C LYS A 315 6.53 -19.85 13.07
N GLN A 316 7.56 -20.47 12.49
CA GLN A 316 8.93 -19.93 12.52
C GLN A 316 9.03 -18.58 11.80
N GLY A 317 8.41 -18.46 10.61
CA GLY A 317 8.36 -17.23 9.84
C GLY A 317 7.62 -16.10 10.55
N VAL A 318 6.50 -16.40 11.21
CA VAL A 318 5.75 -15.42 12.01
C VAL A 318 6.61 -14.92 13.17
N ARG A 319 7.29 -15.82 13.91
CA ARG A 319 8.21 -15.40 15.00
C ARG A 319 9.36 -14.55 14.46
N ALA A 320 9.99 -14.95 13.36
CA ALA A 320 11.08 -14.21 12.74
C ALA A 320 10.60 -12.81 12.25
N SER A 321 9.43 -12.75 11.62
CA SER A 321 8.84 -11.50 11.14
C SER A 321 8.47 -10.57 12.30
N LEU A 322 7.91 -11.11 13.41
CA LEU A 322 7.64 -10.34 14.61
C LEU A 322 8.92 -9.70 15.16
N ILE A 323 9.99 -10.50 15.35
CA ILE A 323 11.26 -9.98 15.87
C ILE A 323 11.80 -8.87 14.95
N GLN A 324 11.81 -9.08 13.64
CA GLN A 324 12.30 -8.08 12.67
C GLN A 324 11.47 -6.81 12.69
N THR A 325 10.14 -6.95 12.65
CA THR A 325 9.21 -5.83 12.61
C THR A 325 9.28 -5.03 13.90
N GLU A 326 9.36 -5.70 15.08
CA GLU A 326 9.46 -5.01 16.37
C GLU A 326 10.82 -4.32 16.56
N LEU A 327 11.90 -4.92 16.06
CA LEU A 327 13.20 -4.26 16.05
C LEU A 327 13.18 -2.97 15.20
N PHE A 328 12.58 -3.03 14.01
CA PHE A 328 12.38 -1.84 13.18
C PHE A 328 11.48 -0.80 13.85
N ASN A 329 10.37 -1.22 14.44
CA ASN A 329 9.46 -0.32 15.15
C ASN A 329 10.12 0.34 16.37
N LEU A 330 10.99 -0.38 17.08
CA LEU A 330 11.78 0.17 18.16
C LEU A 330 12.75 1.25 17.66
N ILE A 331 13.47 0.97 16.57
CA ILE A 331 14.39 1.95 15.95
C ILE A 331 13.61 3.19 15.48
N MET A 332 12.45 2.99 14.84
CA MET A 332 11.60 4.08 14.40
C MET A 332 11.03 4.89 15.57
N CYS A 333 10.57 4.23 16.62
CA CYS A 333 10.07 4.88 17.83
C CYS A 333 11.16 5.79 18.46
N ILE A 334 12.36 5.24 18.71
CA ILE A 334 13.49 6.00 19.27
C ILE A 334 13.87 7.15 18.32
N GLY A 335 14.02 6.86 17.02
CA GLY A 335 14.40 7.85 16.02
C GLY A 335 13.38 9.01 15.93
N ILE A 336 12.10 8.71 15.90
CA ILE A 336 11.02 9.71 15.82
C ILE A 336 10.99 10.55 17.12
N ILE A 337 11.08 9.93 18.30
CA ILE A 337 11.06 10.66 19.57
C ILE A 337 12.30 11.57 19.71
N VAL A 338 13.48 11.10 19.34
CA VAL A 338 14.72 11.88 19.42
C VAL A 338 14.75 12.98 18.36
N LEU A 339 14.30 12.69 17.14
CA LEU A 339 14.35 13.61 15.99
C LEU A 339 13.06 14.42 15.79
N ARG A 340 12.08 14.37 16.71
CA ARG A 340 10.77 15.02 16.54
C ARG A 340 10.86 16.51 16.17
N HIS A 341 11.73 17.27 16.83
CA HIS A 341 11.89 18.70 16.52
C HIS A 341 12.62 18.94 15.18
N PRO A 342 13.75 18.30 14.86
CA PRO A 342 14.35 18.33 13.53
C PRO A 342 13.37 17.96 12.39
N ILE A 343 12.55 16.93 12.60
CA ILE A 343 11.54 16.50 11.60
C ILE A 343 10.54 17.62 11.33
N VAL A 344 10.00 18.28 12.36
CA VAL A 344 9.07 19.40 12.18
C VAL A 344 9.73 20.55 11.43
N ARG A 345 10.99 20.87 11.72
CA ARG A 345 11.75 21.92 11.01
C ARG A 345 12.03 21.59 9.56
N LEU A 346 12.09 20.33 9.20
CA LEU A 346 12.27 19.91 7.80
C LEU A 346 11.06 20.33 6.92
N PHE A 347 9.86 20.34 7.52
CA PHE A 347 8.62 20.65 6.80
C PHE A 347 8.15 22.11 6.99
N LEU A 348 8.57 22.79 8.07
CA LEU A 348 8.10 24.11 8.44
C LEU A 348 9.28 25.06 8.74
N THR A 349 9.36 26.16 8.02
CA THR A 349 10.50 27.07 8.07
C THR A 349 10.66 27.80 9.41
N LYS A 350 9.57 28.11 10.12
CA LYS A 350 9.59 28.73 11.47
C LYS A 350 8.32 28.27 12.24
N PRO A 351 8.30 27.03 12.75
CA PRO A 351 7.12 26.55 13.48
C PRO A 351 6.98 27.31 14.81
N SER A 352 5.72 27.69 15.13
CA SER A 352 5.40 28.30 16.42
C SER A 352 5.47 27.27 17.55
N HIS A 353 5.54 27.72 18.80
CA HIS A 353 5.51 26.84 19.97
C HIS A 353 4.25 25.95 19.99
N THR A 354 3.12 26.49 19.55
CA THR A 354 1.85 25.75 19.45
C THR A 354 1.91 24.62 18.42
N ILE A 355 2.57 24.83 17.28
CA ILE A 355 2.75 23.81 16.25
C ILE A 355 3.63 22.66 16.79
N TYR A 356 4.73 23.00 17.48
CA TYR A 356 5.56 21.99 18.15
C TYR A 356 4.76 21.20 19.17
N HIS A 357 3.92 21.87 19.99
CA HIS A 357 3.09 21.21 20.99
C HIS A 357 2.20 20.14 20.38
N TYR A 358 1.46 20.44 19.29
CA TYR A 358 0.60 19.48 18.59
C TYR A 358 1.40 18.32 17.97
N SER A 359 2.51 18.64 17.33
CA SER A 359 3.38 17.62 16.72
C SER A 359 4.02 16.71 17.75
N ASP A 360 4.58 17.28 18.83
CA ASP A 360 5.21 16.53 19.93
C ASP A 360 4.20 15.63 20.61
N MET A 361 2.99 16.15 20.90
CA MET A 361 1.93 15.35 21.50
C MET A 361 1.56 14.15 20.65
N TYR A 362 1.38 14.34 19.32
CA TYR A 362 1.06 13.24 18.41
C TYR A 362 2.20 12.20 18.38
N LEU A 363 3.43 12.62 18.11
CA LEU A 363 4.56 11.70 17.96
C LEU A 363 4.89 10.97 19.26
N THR A 364 4.81 11.66 20.42
CA THR A 364 5.10 11.04 21.72
C THR A 364 4.03 10.03 22.13
N VAL A 365 2.76 10.27 21.75
CA VAL A 365 1.68 9.34 22.05
C VAL A 365 1.66 8.16 21.08
N VAL A 366 1.84 8.39 19.77
CA VAL A 366 1.68 7.34 18.74
C VAL A 366 2.91 6.43 18.64
N ALA A 367 4.13 7.00 18.67
CA ALA A 367 5.35 6.23 18.41
C ALA A 367 5.55 5.02 19.34
N PRO A 368 5.30 5.09 20.66
CA PRO A 368 5.41 3.93 21.55
C PRO A 368 4.49 2.76 21.15
N PHE A 369 3.38 3.03 20.44
CA PHE A 369 2.42 2.00 20.02
C PHE A 369 2.75 1.38 18.65
N TYR A 370 3.86 1.73 18.01
CA TYR A 370 4.27 1.07 16.76
C TYR A 370 4.50 -0.44 16.95
N PHE A 371 4.81 -0.91 18.17
CA PHE A 371 4.87 -2.35 18.41
C PHE A 371 3.50 -3.03 18.26
N ILE A 372 2.39 -2.38 18.63
CA ILE A 372 1.04 -2.92 18.37
C ILE A 372 0.74 -2.92 16.86
N LEU A 373 1.18 -1.88 16.14
CA LEU A 373 1.07 -1.84 14.68
C LEU A 373 1.85 -2.99 14.04
N GLY A 374 3.04 -3.31 14.53
CA GLY A 374 3.86 -4.43 14.07
C GLY A 374 3.17 -5.78 14.29
N LEU A 375 2.65 -6.03 15.49
CA LEU A 375 1.85 -7.23 15.80
C LEU A 375 0.66 -7.33 14.85
N LEU A 376 -0.10 -6.24 14.70
CA LEU A 376 -1.26 -6.17 13.82
C LEU A 376 -0.89 -6.52 12.37
N ALA A 377 0.18 -5.93 11.84
CA ALA A 377 0.65 -6.13 10.48
C ALA A 377 0.99 -7.60 10.22
N VAL A 378 1.75 -8.23 11.11
CA VAL A 378 2.20 -9.62 10.96
C VAL A 378 1.03 -10.61 11.08
N TYR A 379 0.21 -10.50 12.14
CA TYR A 379 -0.90 -11.46 12.34
C TYR A 379 -1.99 -11.30 11.27
N ARG A 380 -2.36 -10.07 10.91
CA ARG A 380 -3.31 -9.79 9.84
C ARG A 380 -2.88 -10.42 8.53
N THR A 381 -1.66 -10.15 8.11
CA THR A 381 -1.12 -10.62 6.84
C THR A 381 -0.95 -12.13 6.83
N THR A 382 -0.54 -12.73 7.93
CA THR A 382 -0.44 -14.19 8.08
C THR A 382 -1.80 -14.87 7.89
N ILE A 383 -2.82 -14.44 8.61
CA ILE A 383 -4.19 -15.00 8.52
C ILE A 383 -4.72 -14.85 7.09
N GLN A 384 -4.49 -13.71 6.46
CA GLN A 384 -4.90 -13.39 5.11
C GLN A 384 -4.21 -14.31 4.09
N SER A 385 -2.91 -14.54 4.25
CA SER A 385 -2.11 -15.40 3.37
C SER A 385 -2.41 -16.90 3.54
N MET A 386 -3.06 -17.27 4.65
CA MET A 386 -3.65 -18.61 4.88
C MET A 386 -5.10 -18.73 4.34
N GLN A 387 -5.51 -17.87 3.41
CA GLN A 387 -6.83 -17.83 2.77
C GLN A 387 -8.02 -17.46 3.67
N ASN A 388 -7.79 -16.93 4.83
CA ASN A 388 -8.86 -16.39 5.65
C ASN A 388 -8.94 -14.87 5.49
N GLY A 389 -9.68 -14.41 4.47
CA GLY A 389 -9.91 -12.97 4.25
C GLY A 389 -10.97 -12.36 5.17
N ARG A 390 -11.81 -13.20 5.83
CA ARG A 390 -12.91 -12.71 6.69
C ARG A 390 -12.40 -12.11 7.99
N ALA A 391 -11.50 -12.79 8.69
CA ALA A 391 -10.99 -12.30 9.97
C ALA A 391 -10.22 -10.96 9.84
N PRO A 392 -9.29 -10.76 8.88
CA PRO A 392 -8.68 -9.47 8.62
C PRO A 392 -9.67 -8.36 8.24
N PHE A 393 -10.73 -8.69 7.50
CA PHE A 393 -11.77 -7.72 7.15
C PHE A 393 -12.58 -7.28 8.38
N ILE A 394 -12.99 -8.22 9.25
CA ILE A 394 -13.67 -7.90 10.52
C ILE A 394 -12.76 -7.03 11.40
N ALA A 395 -11.47 -7.37 11.51
CA ALA A 395 -10.51 -6.56 12.25
C ALA A 395 -10.41 -5.13 11.71
N CYS A 396 -10.47 -4.96 10.38
CA CYS A 396 -10.47 -3.64 9.76
C CYS A 396 -11.73 -2.82 10.14
N ILE A 397 -12.90 -3.46 10.22
CA ILE A 397 -14.13 -2.81 10.70
C ILE A 397 -13.99 -2.41 12.18
N ILE A 398 -13.42 -3.29 13.01
CA ILE A 398 -13.12 -2.96 14.42
C ILE A 398 -12.21 -1.73 14.50
N GLU A 399 -11.13 -1.69 13.70
CA GLU A 399 -10.23 -0.52 13.63
C GLU A 399 -10.98 0.75 13.25
N LEU A 400 -11.82 0.69 12.21
CA LEU A 400 -12.60 1.84 11.77
C LEU A 400 -13.53 2.34 12.88
N VAL A 401 -14.32 1.45 13.49
CA VAL A 401 -15.26 1.79 14.55
C VAL A 401 -14.53 2.40 15.76
N MET A 402 -13.45 1.78 16.23
CA MET A 402 -12.68 2.28 17.36
C MET A 402 -12.01 3.63 17.04
N ARG A 403 -11.49 3.81 15.82
CA ARG A 403 -10.90 5.08 15.38
C ARG A 403 -11.94 6.18 15.31
N LEU A 404 -13.12 5.92 14.75
CA LEU A 404 -14.23 6.88 14.70
C LEU A 404 -14.74 7.21 16.10
N ALA A 405 -14.92 6.21 16.96
CA ALA A 405 -15.36 6.40 18.33
C ALA A 405 -14.36 7.25 19.14
N ALA A 406 -13.06 6.98 19.01
CA ALA A 406 -12.02 7.79 19.64
C ALA A 406 -11.99 9.22 19.08
N THR A 407 -11.98 9.36 17.75
CA THR A 407 -11.79 10.66 17.10
C THR A 407 -13.02 11.56 17.22
N LEU A 408 -14.22 11.03 16.91
CA LEU A 408 -15.47 11.82 16.93
C LEU A 408 -16.11 11.83 18.32
N GLY A 409 -16.11 10.70 19.02
CA GLY A 409 -16.76 10.57 20.32
C GLY A 409 -16.01 11.27 21.46
N LEU A 410 -14.67 11.25 21.45
CA LEU A 410 -13.87 11.82 22.53
C LEU A 410 -13.32 13.22 22.22
N SER A 411 -13.43 13.72 20.98
CA SER A 411 -12.87 15.04 20.60
C SER A 411 -13.41 16.19 21.41
N GLY A 412 -14.70 16.15 21.79
CA GLY A 412 -15.32 17.16 22.64
C GLY A 412 -14.89 17.12 24.12
N ILE A 413 -14.32 15.99 24.59
CA ILE A 413 -13.94 15.78 26.00
C ILE A 413 -12.43 16.00 26.19
N ILE A 414 -11.60 15.38 25.35
CA ILE A 414 -10.13 15.38 25.51
C ILE A 414 -9.40 16.12 24.38
N GLY A 415 -10.13 16.81 23.49
CA GLY A 415 -9.57 17.63 22.41
C GLY A 415 -8.63 16.85 21.51
N TYR A 416 -7.45 17.42 21.20
CA TYR A 416 -6.47 16.85 20.28
C TYR A 416 -5.91 15.47 20.73
N THR A 417 -5.92 15.16 22.02
CA THR A 417 -5.53 13.85 22.54
C THR A 417 -6.36 12.73 21.92
N SER A 418 -7.64 12.99 21.57
CA SER A 418 -8.50 12.01 20.90
C SER A 418 -7.95 11.55 19.56
N VAL A 419 -7.34 12.46 18.80
CA VAL A 419 -6.67 12.17 17.53
C VAL A 419 -5.40 11.33 17.76
N CYS A 420 -4.62 11.69 18.79
CA CYS A 420 -3.38 10.99 19.11
C CYS A 420 -3.62 9.52 19.52
N ILE A 421 -4.67 9.24 20.30
CA ILE A 421 -4.97 7.87 20.78
C ILE A 421 -5.82 7.06 19.80
N ALA A 422 -6.39 7.67 18.77
CA ALA A 422 -7.31 7.01 17.85
C ALA A 422 -6.68 5.82 17.11
N SER A 423 -5.47 5.99 16.56
CA SER A 423 -4.75 4.91 15.90
C SER A 423 -4.27 3.81 16.86
N PRO A 424 -3.62 4.12 18.00
CA PRO A 424 -3.28 3.12 19.02
C PRO A 424 -4.45 2.26 19.48
N LEU A 425 -5.59 2.88 19.81
CA LEU A 425 -6.79 2.16 20.23
C LEU A 425 -7.33 1.24 19.14
N ALA A 426 -7.37 1.73 17.89
CA ALA A 426 -7.81 0.94 16.75
C ALA A 426 -6.90 -0.29 16.55
N TRP A 427 -5.58 -0.13 16.60
CA TRP A 427 -4.62 -1.22 16.48
C TRP A 427 -4.77 -2.25 17.60
N PHE A 428 -4.96 -1.77 18.84
CA PHE A 428 -5.18 -2.65 19.99
C PHE A 428 -6.44 -3.51 19.82
N GLY A 429 -7.57 -2.90 19.42
CA GLY A 429 -8.81 -3.64 19.21
C GLY A 429 -8.72 -4.70 18.12
N ALA A 430 -8.05 -4.38 17.02
CA ALA A 430 -7.81 -5.34 15.94
C ALA A 430 -6.85 -6.47 16.36
N CYS A 431 -5.79 -6.17 17.11
CA CYS A 431 -4.88 -7.19 17.66
C CYS A 431 -5.59 -8.13 18.62
N ALA A 432 -6.42 -7.59 19.52
CA ALA A 432 -7.19 -8.39 20.47
C ALA A 432 -8.11 -9.42 19.79
N PHE A 433 -8.58 -9.11 18.58
CA PHE A 433 -9.35 -10.04 17.76
C PHE A 433 -8.48 -10.99 16.92
N LEU A 434 -7.44 -10.48 16.24
CA LEU A 434 -6.67 -11.27 15.28
C LEU A 434 -5.71 -12.27 15.92
N ILE A 435 -5.11 -11.93 17.08
CA ILE A 435 -4.15 -12.83 17.74
C ILE A 435 -4.83 -14.16 18.16
N PRO A 436 -5.99 -14.17 18.85
CA PRO A 436 -6.72 -15.40 19.11
C PRO A 436 -7.11 -16.15 17.84
N CYS A 437 -7.56 -15.43 16.79
CA CYS A 437 -7.90 -16.05 15.50
C CYS A 437 -6.72 -16.82 14.90
N TYR A 438 -5.50 -16.24 14.94
CA TYR A 438 -4.30 -16.89 14.45
C TYR A 438 -4.01 -18.21 15.22
N TYR A 439 -4.03 -18.16 16.54
CA TYR A 439 -3.74 -19.35 17.34
C TYR A 439 -4.78 -20.46 17.17
N ILE A 440 -6.07 -20.11 17.02
CA ILE A 440 -7.13 -21.07 16.71
C ILE A 440 -6.90 -21.71 15.33
N MET A 441 -6.51 -20.92 14.33
CA MET A 441 -6.24 -21.43 12.98
C MET A 441 -5.06 -22.40 12.97
N ILE A 442 -3.95 -22.01 13.57
CA ILE A 442 -2.72 -22.82 13.61
C ILE A 442 -2.93 -24.13 14.36
N ARG A 443 -3.70 -24.13 15.46
CA ARG A 443 -4.03 -25.36 16.20
C ARG A 443 -4.89 -26.35 15.41
N LYS A 444 -5.74 -25.87 14.51
CA LYS A 444 -6.58 -26.72 13.65
C LYS A 444 -5.80 -27.34 12.49
N THR A 445 -4.64 -26.84 12.19
CA THR A 445 -3.81 -27.29 11.07
C THR A 445 -2.56 -28.05 11.51
N SER A 446 -2.24 -28.03 12.81
CA SER A 446 -1.23 -28.89 13.47
C SER A 446 -1.88 -30.14 13.99
#